data_d295d6bf728b56a125b6f3e3a9067aed
#
_entry.id   d295d6bf728b56a125b6f3e3a9067aed
#
_cell.length_a   1.000
_cell.length_b   1.000
_cell.length_c   1.000
_cell.angle_alpha   90.00
_cell.angle_beta   90.00
_cell.angle_gamma   90.00
#
_symmetry.space_group_name_H-M   'P 1'
#
loop_
_entity.id
_entity.type
_entity.pdbx_description
1 polymer ?
#
loop_
_entity_poly.entity_id
_entity_poly.type
_entity_poly.pdbx_seq_one_letter_code
_entity_poly.pdbx_strand_id
1 'polypeptide(L)'
;MSARILIVDDVDLNVKVLEAKLSSEYYQVLSANDGLAALQLAHQEHPDLILLDVMMPRMDGFETCRRLKADPSTADIPVVMVTALSEPADRLRGLEAGVDDFLTKPVNDVALFARVRSLVRLRRMMEEWRHREEVCGRFSTPVEKDASSENTAPGRILLWDENNFASTRIAEILAPLASEIVRPPRPEELVACCDVTIDLVILSMPGKVDALRVVSQLRANEASRLVPILLIGDPDEMPRLAKGLDLGATDYLVRPLDRNELLARARTQIRRKRLQDQLQENYQKSLALALTDSLTGLYNRRYLSAHLEGLFAGIGENAQGPALVLFDIDWFKKVNDTHGHAAGDAVLKEVANRVLHHVRGFDLVARYGGEEFVVVLPETPLNVALVVAERLRSVIAEKPIEVGNQRPPIQITVSLGVAMTRGEQETPESLLRRADQALYAAKNAGRNCIRVAEGDTIVPIELIPQSAHIQAAK
;
A
#
# COMPACT_ATOMS: atom_id res chain seq x y z
N MET A 1 2.64 -15.20 -17.00
CA MET A 1 2.45 -14.87 -18.43
C MET A 1 3.72 -14.22 -18.92
N SER A 2 4.14 -14.49 -20.17
CA SER A 2 5.28 -13.83 -20.83
C SER A 2 4.94 -12.35 -21.05
N ALA A 3 5.88 -11.42 -20.88
CA ALA A 3 5.62 -10.01 -21.13
C ALA A 3 5.54 -9.73 -22.64
N ARG A 4 4.65 -8.79 -23.04
CA ARG A 4 4.45 -8.37 -24.42
C ARG A 4 5.24 -7.09 -24.69
N ILE A 5 6.12 -7.11 -25.70
CA ILE A 5 6.98 -5.97 -26.06
C ILE A 5 6.64 -5.54 -27.48
N LEU A 6 6.29 -4.27 -27.67
CA LEU A 6 6.07 -3.69 -28.98
C LEU A 6 7.38 -3.05 -29.47
N ILE A 7 7.87 -3.50 -30.63
CA ILE A 7 9.01 -2.91 -31.33
C ILE A 7 8.46 -2.00 -32.44
N VAL A 8 8.98 -0.78 -32.50
CA VAL A 8 8.60 0.22 -33.50
C VAL A 8 9.85 0.75 -34.18
N ASP A 9 10.09 0.37 -35.44
CA ASP A 9 11.24 0.79 -36.25
C ASP A 9 10.82 0.66 -37.74
N ASP A 10 11.14 1.65 -38.57
CA ASP A 10 10.79 1.67 -40.00
C ASP A 10 11.68 0.77 -40.84
N VAL A 11 12.76 0.21 -40.24
CA VAL A 11 13.70 -0.70 -40.89
C VAL A 11 13.42 -2.13 -40.44
N ASP A 12 12.84 -2.95 -41.31
CA ASP A 12 12.48 -4.36 -41.03
C ASP A 12 13.64 -5.20 -40.45
N LEU A 13 14.87 -4.91 -40.86
CA LEU A 13 16.04 -5.63 -40.34
C LEU A 13 16.26 -5.36 -38.85
N ASN A 14 16.08 -4.13 -38.40
CA ASN A 14 16.19 -3.76 -36.99
C ASN A 14 15.14 -4.46 -36.17
N VAL A 15 13.90 -4.48 -36.68
CA VAL A 15 12.76 -5.18 -36.04
C VAL A 15 13.12 -6.66 -35.85
N LYS A 16 13.54 -7.35 -36.92
CA LYS A 16 13.90 -8.78 -36.87
C LYS A 16 15.03 -9.09 -35.89
N VAL A 17 16.03 -8.23 -35.81
CA VAL A 17 17.17 -8.40 -34.89
C VAL A 17 16.69 -8.27 -33.44
N LEU A 18 15.89 -7.25 -33.11
CA LEU A 18 15.37 -7.07 -31.77
C LEU A 18 14.34 -8.17 -31.41
N GLU A 19 13.50 -8.58 -32.36
CA GLU A 19 12.57 -9.70 -32.21
C GLU A 19 13.28 -11.00 -31.87
N ALA A 20 14.34 -11.35 -32.62
CA ALA A 20 15.14 -12.55 -32.35
C ALA A 20 15.77 -12.52 -30.95
N LYS A 21 16.32 -11.37 -30.53
CA LYS A 21 16.90 -11.19 -29.19
C LYS A 21 15.88 -11.33 -28.10
N LEU A 22 14.72 -10.65 -28.20
CA LEU A 22 13.70 -10.68 -27.16
C LEU A 22 12.96 -12.03 -27.07
N SER A 23 12.74 -12.68 -28.23
CA SER A 23 12.14 -14.01 -28.27
C SER A 23 13.05 -15.08 -27.63
N SER A 24 14.38 -14.92 -27.70
CA SER A 24 15.33 -15.81 -27.02
C SER A 24 15.22 -15.73 -25.49
N GLU A 25 14.73 -14.63 -24.95
CA GLU A 25 14.45 -14.41 -23.52
C GLU A 25 12.95 -14.65 -23.18
N TYR A 26 12.22 -15.33 -24.05
CA TYR A 26 10.81 -15.72 -23.87
C TYR A 26 9.82 -14.57 -23.80
N TYR A 27 10.13 -13.39 -24.35
CA TYR A 27 9.15 -12.29 -24.49
C TYR A 27 8.26 -12.52 -25.72
N GLN A 28 7.00 -12.10 -25.61
CA GLN A 28 6.11 -12.01 -26.79
C GLN A 28 6.37 -10.68 -27.49
N VAL A 29 6.64 -10.73 -28.78
CA VAL A 29 6.98 -9.54 -29.55
C VAL A 29 5.84 -9.16 -30.50
N LEU A 30 5.48 -7.87 -30.47
CA LEU A 30 4.63 -7.21 -31.43
C LEU A 30 5.49 -6.23 -32.22
N SER A 31 5.17 -5.96 -33.47
CA SER A 31 5.94 -5.04 -34.31
C SER A 31 5.07 -4.05 -35.07
N ALA A 32 5.57 -2.83 -35.21
CA ALA A 32 4.97 -1.77 -36.01
C ALA A 32 6.06 -1.04 -36.82
N ASN A 33 5.76 -0.64 -38.05
CA ASN A 33 6.74 -0.02 -38.94
C ASN A 33 6.60 1.51 -38.99
N ASP A 34 5.71 2.10 -38.24
CA ASP A 34 5.57 3.56 -38.08
C ASP A 34 4.84 3.94 -36.79
N GLY A 35 4.88 5.24 -36.48
CA GLY A 35 4.28 5.77 -35.25
C GLY A 35 2.74 5.63 -35.19
N LEU A 36 2.02 5.70 -36.31
CA LEU A 36 0.56 5.54 -36.34
C LEU A 36 0.14 4.11 -36.04
N ALA A 37 0.81 3.13 -36.66
CA ALA A 37 0.61 1.71 -36.37
C ALA A 37 0.96 1.39 -34.92
N ALA A 38 2.03 2.00 -34.39
CA ALA A 38 2.42 1.86 -32.98
C ALA A 38 1.32 2.34 -32.01
N LEU A 39 0.72 3.51 -32.26
CA LEU A 39 -0.39 4.05 -31.45
C LEU A 39 -1.60 3.10 -31.46
N GLN A 40 -1.97 2.59 -32.63
CA GLN A 40 -3.08 1.65 -32.78
C GLN A 40 -2.85 0.34 -32.02
N LEU A 41 -1.66 -0.28 -32.20
CA LEU A 41 -1.31 -1.52 -31.53
C LEU A 41 -1.16 -1.33 -30.01
N ALA A 42 -0.60 -0.21 -29.56
CA ALA A 42 -0.51 0.09 -28.14
C ALA A 42 -1.89 0.15 -27.48
N HIS A 43 -2.88 0.72 -28.17
CA HIS A 43 -4.25 0.83 -27.69
C HIS A 43 -5.01 -0.52 -27.73
N GLN A 44 -4.77 -1.35 -28.75
CA GLN A 44 -5.47 -2.64 -28.90
C GLN A 44 -4.87 -3.75 -28.04
N GLU A 45 -3.56 -3.83 -28.00
CA GLU A 45 -2.83 -4.96 -27.42
C GLU A 45 -2.27 -4.68 -26.02
N HIS A 46 -2.24 -3.42 -25.57
CA HIS A 46 -1.70 -3.00 -24.27
C HIS A 46 -0.35 -3.68 -23.92
N PRO A 47 0.74 -3.43 -24.70
CA PRO A 47 2.02 -4.05 -24.47
C PRO A 47 2.61 -3.63 -23.11
N ASP A 48 3.43 -4.50 -22.52
CA ASP A 48 4.11 -4.23 -21.24
C ASP A 48 5.25 -3.21 -21.37
N LEU A 49 5.78 -3.03 -22.59
CA LEU A 49 6.86 -2.10 -22.91
C LEU A 49 6.89 -1.81 -24.41
N ILE A 50 7.28 -0.59 -24.78
CA ILE A 50 7.48 -0.19 -26.18
C ILE A 50 8.96 0.15 -26.40
N LEU A 51 9.60 -0.49 -27.38
CA LEU A 51 10.90 -0.10 -27.94
C LEU A 51 10.64 0.73 -29.19
N LEU A 52 11.01 2.00 -29.17
CA LEU A 52 10.61 2.98 -30.18
C LEU A 52 11.82 3.63 -30.85
N ASP A 53 11.96 3.45 -32.15
CA ASP A 53 12.97 4.21 -32.92
C ASP A 53 12.58 5.71 -32.96
N VAL A 54 13.61 6.55 -32.95
CA VAL A 54 13.45 8.00 -33.06
C VAL A 54 13.24 8.45 -34.49
N MET A 55 14.01 7.89 -35.43
CA MET A 55 14.06 8.35 -36.79
C MET A 55 13.12 7.54 -37.68
N MET A 56 11.87 7.94 -37.74
CA MET A 56 10.84 7.31 -38.57
C MET A 56 10.19 8.32 -39.51
N PRO A 57 9.74 7.89 -40.70
CA PRO A 57 9.03 8.77 -41.64
C PRO A 57 7.63 9.15 -41.12
N ARG A 58 7.15 10.32 -41.55
CA ARG A 58 5.80 10.87 -41.23
C ARG A 58 5.63 11.30 -39.76
N MET A 59 5.86 10.45 -38.79
CA MET A 59 5.75 10.72 -37.38
C MET A 59 7.02 10.18 -36.68
N ASP A 60 7.81 11.07 -36.10
CA ASP A 60 9.02 10.69 -35.39
C ASP A 60 8.71 10.02 -34.03
N GLY A 61 9.73 9.39 -33.43
CA GLY A 61 9.57 8.71 -32.16
C GLY A 61 9.20 9.67 -31.02
N PHE A 62 9.62 10.92 -31.04
CA PHE A 62 9.29 11.91 -30.03
C PHE A 62 7.80 12.26 -30.04
N GLU A 63 7.23 12.50 -31.22
CA GLU A 63 5.82 12.78 -31.37
C GLU A 63 4.96 11.54 -31.02
N THR A 64 5.40 10.35 -31.44
CA THR A 64 4.74 9.10 -31.10
C THR A 64 4.71 8.92 -29.58
N CYS A 65 5.83 9.14 -28.87
CA CYS A 65 5.90 9.06 -27.43
C CYS A 65 4.98 10.08 -26.73
N ARG A 66 4.97 11.34 -27.18
CA ARG A 66 4.07 12.37 -26.62
C ARG A 66 2.62 11.96 -26.71
N ARG A 67 2.18 11.40 -27.84
CA ARG A 67 0.81 10.92 -28.00
C ARG A 67 0.48 9.72 -27.13
N LEU A 68 1.40 8.75 -27.01
CA LEU A 68 1.26 7.62 -26.09
C LEU A 68 1.09 8.11 -24.64
N LYS A 69 1.88 9.10 -24.23
CA LYS A 69 1.86 9.62 -22.85
C LYS A 69 0.71 10.60 -22.58
N ALA A 70 0.10 11.17 -23.61
CA ALA A 70 -1.07 12.03 -23.49
C ALA A 70 -2.40 11.25 -23.39
N ASP A 71 -2.44 10.02 -23.87
CA ASP A 71 -3.63 9.15 -23.81
C ASP A 71 -3.67 8.37 -22.49
N PRO A 72 -4.70 8.54 -21.65
CA PRO A 72 -4.81 7.84 -20.37
C PRO A 72 -4.75 6.31 -20.46
N SER A 73 -5.13 5.72 -21.61
CA SER A 73 -5.11 4.27 -21.81
C SER A 73 -3.72 3.70 -22.10
N THR A 74 -2.79 4.53 -22.58
CA THR A 74 -1.43 4.13 -22.96
C THR A 74 -0.33 4.87 -22.20
N ALA A 75 -0.66 5.92 -21.43
CA ALA A 75 0.28 6.77 -20.71
C ALA A 75 1.22 6.00 -19.79
N ASP A 76 0.73 4.92 -19.20
CA ASP A 76 1.46 4.09 -18.24
C ASP A 76 2.39 3.07 -18.90
N ILE A 77 2.30 2.87 -20.22
CA ILE A 77 3.18 1.96 -20.94
C ILE A 77 4.58 2.56 -20.97
N PRO A 78 5.61 1.88 -20.42
CA PRO A 78 6.96 2.37 -20.48
C PRO A 78 7.46 2.38 -21.92
N VAL A 79 8.11 3.48 -22.31
CA VAL A 79 8.66 3.69 -23.64
C VAL A 79 10.18 3.80 -23.53
N VAL A 80 10.91 2.95 -24.24
CA VAL A 80 12.37 3.01 -24.38
C VAL A 80 12.69 3.44 -25.80
N MET A 81 13.34 4.58 -25.96
CA MET A 81 13.82 5.00 -27.28
C MET A 81 15.08 4.27 -27.68
N VAL A 82 15.10 3.72 -28.90
CA VAL A 82 16.25 3.08 -29.50
C VAL A 82 16.79 4.02 -30.58
N THR A 83 17.95 4.64 -30.36
CA THR A 83 18.39 5.77 -31.20
C THR A 83 19.88 5.67 -31.58
N ALA A 84 20.20 6.13 -32.77
CA ALA A 84 21.58 6.42 -33.16
C ALA A 84 22.06 7.80 -32.68
N LEU A 85 21.13 8.63 -32.19
CA LEU A 85 21.41 9.98 -31.72
C LEU A 85 22.11 9.90 -30.35
N SER A 86 23.33 10.39 -30.31
CA SER A 86 24.19 10.42 -29.12
C SER A 86 24.28 11.82 -28.49
N GLU A 87 23.65 12.83 -29.12
CA GLU A 87 23.73 14.20 -28.64
C GLU A 87 22.87 14.43 -27.39
N PRO A 88 23.40 15.17 -26.43
CA PRO A 88 22.66 15.49 -25.18
C PRO A 88 21.33 16.19 -25.44
N ALA A 89 21.22 17.00 -26.50
CA ALA A 89 19.98 17.71 -26.87
C ALA A 89 18.85 16.75 -27.25
N ASP A 90 19.13 15.67 -27.96
CA ASP A 90 18.09 14.69 -28.36
C ASP A 90 17.60 13.86 -27.17
N ARG A 91 18.49 13.52 -26.26
CA ARG A 91 18.11 12.85 -25.00
C ARG A 91 17.20 13.73 -24.16
N LEU A 92 17.48 15.05 -24.07
CA LEU A 92 16.63 15.98 -23.37
C LEU A 92 15.23 16.07 -23.99
N ARG A 93 15.16 16.19 -25.34
CA ARG A 93 13.87 16.20 -26.07
C ARG A 93 13.03 14.93 -25.81
N GLY A 94 13.69 13.78 -25.75
CA GLY A 94 13.00 12.52 -25.43
C GLY A 94 12.46 12.50 -24.01
N LEU A 95 13.24 12.95 -23.03
CA LEU A 95 12.77 13.04 -21.64
C LEU A 95 11.62 14.03 -21.46
N GLU A 96 11.62 15.14 -22.19
CA GLU A 96 10.50 16.09 -22.26
C GLU A 96 9.25 15.49 -22.95
N ALA A 97 9.46 14.56 -23.90
CA ALA A 97 8.38 13.80 -24.54
C ALA A 97 7.81 12.69 -23.62
N GLY A 98 8.36 12.46 -22.44
CA GLY A 98 7.92 11.46 -21.48
C GLY A 98 8.52 10.07 -21.67
N VAL A 99 9.66 9.95 -22.37
CA VAL A 99 10.38 8.69 -22.54
C VAL A 99 10.90 8.20 -21.20
N ASP A 100 10.75 6.91 -20.96
CA ASP A 100 11.18 6.29 -19.72
C ASP A 100 12.66 5.94 -19.73
N ASP A 101 13.22 5.60 -20.90
CA ASP A 101 14.64 5.27 -21.05
C ASP A 101 15.13 5.33 -22.50
N PHE A 102 16.47 5.20 -22.69
CA PHE A 102 17.13 5.23 -23.99
C PHE A 102 18.09 4.05 -24.17
N LEU A 103 18.15 3.53 -25.39
CA LEU A 103 19.15 2.59 -25.86
C LEU A 103 19.86 3.16 -27.11
N THR A 104 21.17 3.19 -27.10
CA THR A 104 21.93 3.64 -28.28
C THR A 104 22.18 2.50 -29.28
N LYS A 105 22.01 2.77 -30.55
CA LYS A 105 22.40 1.85 -31.66
C LYS A 105 23.94 1.91 -31.87
N PRO A 106 24.64 0.78 -32.00
CA PRO A 106 24.14 -0.60 -31.97
C PRO A 106 23.69 -1.03 -30.54
N VAL A 107 22.53 -1.70 -30.45
CA VAL A 107 21.94 -2.07 -29.18
C VAL A 107 22.76 -3.18 -28.51
N ASN A 108 23.29 -2.87 -27.33
CA ASN A 108 24.00 -3.83 -26.49
C ASN A 108 22.97 -4.75 -25.79
N ASP A 109 23.15 -6.06 -25.91
CA ASP A 109 22.21 -7.06 -25.40
C ASP A 109 22.05 -7.00 -23.87
N VAL A 110 23.17 -6.82 -23.16
CA VAL A 110 23.14 -6.72 -21.68
C VAL A 110 22.34 -5.50 -21.24
N ALA A 111 22.53 -4.36 -21.91
CA ALA A 111 21.77 -3.15 -21.61
C ALA A 111 20.28 -3.29 -21.96
N LEU A 112 19.99 -3.90 -23.14
CA LEU A 112 18.61 -4.15 -23.59
C LEU A 112 17.84 -4.99 -22.56
N PHE A 113 18.35 -6.17 -22.24
CA PHE A 113 17.65 -7.11 -21.36
C PHE A 113 17.51 -6.59 -19.92
N ALA A 114 18.54 -5.92 -19.39
CA ALA A 114 18.48 -5.34 -18.06
C ALA A 114 17.39 -4.25 -17.97
N ARG A 115 17.28 -3.36 -18.96
CA ARG A 115 16.26 -2.30 -19.02
C ARG A 115 14.86 -2.87 -19.22
N VAL A 116 14.69 -3.80 -20.15
CA VAL A 116 13.41 -4.47 -20.38
C VAL A 116 12.92 -5.15 -19.11
N ARG A 117 13.76 -5.95 -18.43
CA ARG A 117 13.39 -6.61 -17.17
C ARG A 117 13.00 -5.61 -16.07
N SER A 118 13.77 -4.53 -15.93
CA SER A 118 13.49 -3.51 -14.90
C SER A 118 12.16 -2.81 -15.13
N LEU A 119 11.89 -2.35 -16.36
CA LEU A 119 10.70 -1.59 -16.70
C LEU A 119 9.42 -2.46 -16.71
N VAL A 120 9.51 -3.69 -17.22
CA VAL A 120 8.39 -4.65 -17.18
C VAL A 120 8.03 -5.01 -15.74
N ARG A 121 9.02 -5.22 -14.87
CA ARG A 121 8.78 -5.48 -13.43
C ARG A 121 8.06 -4.32 -12.77
N LEU A 122 8.53 -3.09 -13.03
CA LEU A 122 7.91 -1.89 -12.48
C LEU A 122 6.46 -1.75 -12.93
N ARG A 123 6.18 -1.92 -14.23
CA ARG A 123 4.82 -1.84 -14.77
C ARG A 123 3.87 -2.84 -14.11
N ARG A 124 4.26 -4.12 -14.03
CA ARG A 124 3.44 -5.16 -13.41
C ARG A 124 3.10 -4.85 -11.95
N MET A 125 4.09 -4.35 -11.21
CA MET A 125 3.86 -3.93 -9.83
C MET A 125 2.83 -2.79 -9.77
N MET A 126 2.89 -1.79 -10.66
CA MET A 126 1.92 -0.69 -10.71
C MET A 126 0.53 -1.15 -11.15
N GLU A 127 0.43 -2.10 -12.09
CA GLU A 127 -0.84 -2.70 -12.50
C GLU A 127 -1.51 -3.51 -11.38
N GLU A 128 -0.74 -4.29 -10.63
CA GLU A 128 -1.25 -5.01 -9.46
C GLU A 128 -1.82 -4.04 -8.41
N TRP A 129 -1.15 -2.93 -8.16
CA TRP A 129 -1.60 -1.91 -7.21
C TRP A 129 -2.89 -1.23 -7.68
N ARG A 130 -2.96 -0.86 -8.96
CA ARG A 130 -4.15 -0.25 -9.57
C ARG A 130 -5.34 -1.20 -9.53
N HIS A 131 -5.13 -2.46 -9.88
CA HIS A 131 -6.18 -3.48 -9.81
C HIS A 131 -6.70 -3.66 -8.37
N ARG A 132 -5.82 -3.64 -7.38
CA ARG A 132 -6.21 -3.66 -5.96
C ARG A 132 -7.02 -2.42 -5.57
N GLU A 133 -6.64 -1.24 -6.06
CA GLU A 133 -7.37 0.01 -5.84
C GLU A 133 -8.77 -0.03 -6.48
N GLU A 134 -8.91 -0.54 -7.69
CA GLU A 134 -10.20 -0.69 -8.38
C GLU A 134 -11.13 -1.66 -7.65
N VAL A 135 -10.61 -2.77 -7.15
CA VAL A 135 -11.38 -3.73 -6.34
C VAL A 135 -11.84 -3.09 -5.03
N CYS A 136 -10.98 -2.35 -4.35
CA CYS A 136 -11.34 -1.64 -3.13
C CYS A 136 -12.26 -0.42 -3.41
N GLY A 137 -12.04 0.30 -4.49
CA GLY A 137 -12.84 1.47 -4.90
C GLY A 137 -14.30 1.16 -5.21
N ARG A 138 -14.64 -0.08 -5.55
CA ARG A 138 -16.05 -0.53 -5.65
C ARG A 138 -16.77 -0.52 -4.31
N PHE A 139 -16.05 -0.41 -3.20
CA PHE A 139 -16.57 -0.43 -1.85
C PHE A 139 -16.47 0.91 -1.11
N SER A 140 -15.86 1.92 -1.72
CA SER A 140 -15.65 3.26 -1.16
C SER A 140 -16.41 4.31 -1.98
N THR A 141 -16.92 5.36 -1.34
CA THR A 141 -17.36 6.59 -2.01
C THR A 141 -16.16 7.20 -2.75
N PRO A 142 -16.35 7.79 -3.95
CA PRO A 142 -15.26 8.39 -4.70
C PRO A 142 -14.57 9.45 -3.83
N VAL A 143 -13.33 9.21 -3.46
CA VAL A 143 -12.44 10.27 -2.96
C VAL A 143 -12.16 11.15 -4.17
N GLU A 144 -12.47 12.44 -4.08
CA GLU A 144 -12.19 13.42 -5.12
C GLU A 144 -10.72 13.27 -5.54
N LYS A 145 -10.51 12.93 -6.79
CA LYS A 145 -9.19 12.88 -7.40
C LYS A 145 -8.73 14.32 -7.58
N ASP A 146 -7.99 14.86 -6.64
CA ASP A 146 -7.15 16.03 -6.88
C ASP A 146 -6.02 15.63 -7.86
N ALA A 147 -6.40 15.52 -9.13
CA ALA A 147 -5.51 15.13 -10.22
C ALA A 147 -4.63 16.29 -10.73
N SER A 148 -4.51 17.38 -10.00
CA SER A 148 -3.93 18.64 -10.51
C SER A 148 -2.89 19.31 -9.62
N SER A 149 -2.13 18.59 -8.82
CA SER A 149 -0.84 19.11 -8.37
C SER A 149 0.27 18.30 -9.03
N GLU A 150 0.88 18.86 -10.08
CA GLU A 150 2.25 18.50 -10.46
C GLU A 150 3.09 18.55 -9.19
N ASN A 151 3.39 17.40 -8.63
CA ASN A 151 4.17 17.30 -7.41
C ASN A 151 5.63 17.58 -7.75
N THR A 152 5.92 18.86 -8.05
CA THR A 152 7.22 19.43 -8.37
C THR A 152 8.02 19.78 -7.12
N ALA A 153 7.54 19.41 -5.93
CA ALA A 153 8.27 19.66 -4.69
C ALA A 153 9.65 18.99 -4.73
N PRO A 154 10.71 19.65 -4.19
CA PRO A 154 12.05 19.10 -4.14
C PRO A 154 12.11 17.81 -3.32
N GLY A 155 12.87 16.79 -3.76
CA GLY A 155 12.98 15.47 -3.11
C GLY A 155 14.11 15.38 -2.10
N ARG A 156 14.07 14.37 -1.19
CA ARG A 156 15.21 13.99 -0.36
C ARG A 156 16.06 12.94 -1.10
N ILE A 157 17.33 13.26 -1.32
CA ILE A 157 18.25 12.41 -2.10
C ILE A 157 19.37 11.90 -1.20
N LEU A 158 19.57 10.59 -1.18
CA LEU A 158 20.72 9.94 -0.55
C LEU A 158 21.81 9.73 -1.60
N LEU A 159 22.95 10.39 -1.43
CA LEU A 159 24.07 10.34 -2.38
C LEU A 159 25.31 9.72 -1.76
N TRP A 160 25.86 8.72 -2.43
CA TRP A 160 27.14 8.13 -2.11
C TRP A 160 28.10 8.12 -3.30
N ASP A 161 29.23 8.74 -3.13
CA ASP A 161 30.40 8.62 -4.02
C ASP A 161 31.67 8.70 -3.15
N GLU A 162 32.60 7.79 -3.33
CA GLU A 162 33.86 7.75 -2.59
C GLU A 162 34.73 8.97 -2.87
N ASN A 163 34.59 9.53 -4.07
CA ASN A 163 35.25 10.75 -4.46
C ASN A 163 34.45 11.99 -4.01
N ASN A 164 34.91 12.65 -2.94
CA ASN A 164 34.25 13.84 -2.39
C ASN A 164 34.05 14.96 -3.42
N PHE A 165 34.98 15.14 -4.37
CA PHE A 165 34.83 16.15 -5.43
C PHE A 165 33.70 15.79 -6.38
N ALA A 166 33.64 14.53 -6.82
CA ALA A 166 32.56 14.02 -7.65
C ALA A 166 31.21 14.09 -6.92
N SER A 167 31.15 13.67 -5.65
CA SER A 167 29.97 13.78 -4.79
C SER A 167 29.46 15.22 -4.68
N THR A 168 30.35 16.19 -4.46
CA THR A 168 29.98 17.60 -4.37
C THR A 168 29.44 18.12 -5.71
N ARG A 169 30.07 17.79 -6.82
CA ARG A 169 29.60 18.19 -8.14
C ARG A 169 28.25 17.58 -8.51
N ILE A 170 28.02 16.31 -8.18
CA ILE A 170 26.71 15.64 -8.36
C ILE A 170 25.65 16.36 -7.51
N ALA A 171 25.98 16.67 -6.26
CA ALA A 171 25.06 17.38 -5.36
C ALA A 171 24.70 18.79 -5.89
N GLU A 172 25.67 19.55 -6.41
CA GLU A 172 25.41 20.86 -7.04
C GLU A 172 24.48 20.74 -8.26
N ILE A 173 24.65 19.71 -9.08
CA ILE A 173 23.76 19.46 -10.20
C ILE A 173 22.34 19.16 -9.72
N LEU A 174 22.18 18.36 -8.67
CA LEU A 174 20.89 17.92 -8.15
C LEU A 174 20.18 18.96 -7.25
N ALA A 175 20.87 20.00 -6.83
CA ALA A 175 20.32 21.03 -5.95
C ALA A 175 18.94 21.59 -6.38
N PRO A 176 18.63 21.80 -7.69
CA PRO A 176 17.32 22.27 -8.11
C PRO A 176 16.16 21.27 -7.86
N LEU A 177 16.49 19.97 -7.68
CA LEU A 177 15.53 18.90 -7.48
C LEU A 177 15.46 18.42 -6.01
N ALA A 178 16.40 18.85 -5.17
CA ALA A 178 16.55 18.35 -3.83
C ALA A 178 16.10 19.37 -2.78
N SER A 179 15.27 18.95 -1.82
CA SER A 179 15.06 19.66 -0.56
C SER A 179 16.23 19.43 0.40
N GLU A 180 16.80 18.25 0.35
CA GLU A 180 17.93 17.83 1.15
C GLU A 180 18.74 16.78 0.39
N ILE A 181 20.08 16.86 0.46
CA ILE A 181 20.98 15.82 -0.03
C ILE A 181 21.75 15.25 1.14
N VAL A 182 21.37 14.05 1.55
CA VAL A 182 22.00 13.27 2.62
C VAL A 182 23.25 12.61 2.07
N ARG A 183 24.41 12.89 2.67
CA ARG A 183 25.69 12.26 2.31
C ARG A 183 26.27 11.59 3.55
N PRO A 184 26.06 10.28 3.72
CA PRO A 184 26.62 9.56 4.85
C PRO A 184 28.15 9.64 4.89
N PRO A 185 28.77 9.81 6.05
CA PRO A 185 30.23 9.87 6.14
C PRO A 185 30.90 8.51 5.94
N ARG A 186 30.15 7.43 6.11
CA ARG A 186 30.63 6.05 5.97
C ARG A 186 29.66 5.20 5.15
N PRO A 187 30.17 4.26 4.36
CA PRO A 187 29.33 3.39 3.51
C PRO A 187 28.41 2.47 4.34
N GLU A 188 28.80 2.08 5.54
CA GLU A 188 28.01 1.24 6.42
C GLU A 188 26.72 1.94 6.89
N GLU A 189 26.75 3.27 6.90
CA GLU A 189 25.60 4.10 7.33
C GLU A 189 24.57 4.30 6.21
N LEU A 190 24.89 3.96 4.96
CA LEU A 190 24.01 4.14 3.79
C LEU A 190 22.64 3.49 3.99
N VAL A 191 22.63 2.24 4.43
CA VAL A 191 21.37 1.50 4.63
C VAL A 191 20.58 2.08 5.81
N ALA A 192 21.27 2.50 6.87
CA ALA A 192 20.65 3.10 8.04
C ALA A 192 20.08 4.51 7.76
N CYS A 193 20.72 5.28 6.87
CA CYS A 193 20.25 6.60 6.44
C CYS A 193 19.12 6.55 5.40
N CYS A 194 18.86 5.37 4.82
CA CYS A 194 17.80 5.19 3.82
C CYS A 194 16.49 4.76 4.48
N ASP A 195 15.67 5.72 4.80
CA ASP A 195 14.32 5.52 5.34
C ASP A 195 13.23 5.78 4.28
N VAL A 196 11.97 5.67 4.67
CA VAL A 196 10.79 5.89 3.80
C VAL A 196 10.70 7.32 3.25
N THR A 197 11.41 8.29 3.83
CA THR A 197 11.38 9.70 3.42
C THR A 197 12.37 10.01 2.29
N ILE A 198 13.25 9.08 1.94
CA ILE A 198 14.19 9.22 0.82
C ILE A 198 13.45 8.97 -0.50
N ASP A 199 13.53 9.95 -1.40
CA ASP A 199 12.90 9.88 -2.71
C ASP A 199 13.80 9.22 -3.77
N LEU A 200 15.12 9.28 -3.60
CA LEU A 200 16.10 8.72 -4.55
C LEU A 200 17.43 8.39 -3.85
N VAL A 201 17.97 7.23 -4.15
CA VAL A 201 19.35 6.86 -3.79
C VAL A 201 20.22 6.93 -5.03
N ILE A 202 21.39 7.55 -4.93
CA ILE A 202 22.41 7.61 -5.98
C ILE A 202 23.70 6.99 -5.44
N LEU A 203 24.18 5.95 -6.12
CA LEU A 203 25.38 5.19 -5.74
C LEU A 203 26.38 5.16 -6.89
N SER A 204 27.61 5.63 -6.63
CA SER A 204 28.73 5.46 -7.57
C SER A 204 29.35 4.07 -7.44
N MET A 205 29.62 3.43 -8.60
CA MET A 205 30.20 2.09 -8.69
C MET A 205 31.70 2.02 -8.41
N PRO A 206 32.56 2.93 -8.97
CA PRO A 206 33.98 2.85 -8.71
C PRO A 206 34.30 3.21 -7.27
N GLY A 207 34.91 2.27 -6.55
CA GLY A 207 35.30 2.47 -5.17
C GLY A 207 35.58 1.18 -4.41
N LYS A 208 36.03 1.30 -3.16
CA LYS A 208 36.25 0.19 -2.23
C LYS A 208 34.93 -0.43 -1.75
N VAL A 209 33.85 0.33 -1.85
CA VAL A 209 32.51 -0.13 -1.46
C VAL A 209 31.89 -0.92 -2.59
N ASP A 210 31.42 -2.12 -2.28
CA ASP A 210 30.64 -2.90 -3.25
C ASP A 210 29.20 -2.35 -3.33
N ALA A 211 28.98 -1.43 -4.28
CA ALA A 211 27.67 -0.83 -4.53
C ALA A 211 26.57 -1.88 -4.82
N LEU A 212 26.93 -3.03 -5.42
CA LEU A 212 25.97 -4.11 -5.69
C LEU A 212 25.48 -4.74 -4.38
N ARG A 213 26.35 -4.88 -3.39
CA ARG A 213 25.99 -5.35 -2.06
C ARG A 213 25.06 -4.35 -1.36
N VAL A 214 25.34 -3.05 -1.48
CA VAL A 214 24.46 -1.99 -0.93
C VAL A 214 23.07 -2.05 -1.59
N VAL A 215 23.00 -2.18 -2.93
CA VAL A 215 21.73 -2.36 -3.64
C VAL A 215 20.95 -3.55 -3.08
N SER A 216 21.60 -4.71 -2.90
CA SER A 216 20.97 -5.91 -2.34
C SER A 216 20.46 -5.70 -0.92
N GLN A 217 21.23 -5.02 -0.07
CA GLN A 217 20.84 -4.70 1.31
C GLN A 217 19.65 -3.74 1.36
N LEU A 218 19.64 -2.68 0.52
CA LEU A 218 18.52 -1.74 0.42
C LEU A 218 17.24 -2.45 -0.04
N ARG A 219 17.34 -3.43 -0.93
CA ARG A 219 16.17 -4.21 -1.40
C ARG A 219 15.66 -5.23 -0.37
N ALA A 220 16.53 -5.70 0.52
CA ALA A 220 16.16 -6.60 1.61
C ALA A 220 15.51 -5.87 2.80
N ASN A 221 15.73 -4.57 2.96
CA ASN A 221 15.17 -3.77 4.06
C ASN A 221 13.78 -3.23 3.67
N GLU A 222 12.80 -3.44 4.53
CA GLU A 222 11.41 -3.05 4.31
C GLU A 222 11.24 -1.53 4.09
N ALA A 223 11.97 -0.70 4.80
CA ALA A 223 11.89 0.76 4.71
C ALA A 223 12.44 1.32 3.38
N SER A 224 13.41 0.65 2.76
CA SER A 224 14.11 1.14 1.56
C SER A 224 13.85 0.31 0.29
N ARG A 225 13.16 -0.82 0.40
CA ARG A 225 12.98 -1.76 -0.74
C ARG A 225 12.32 -1.15 -1.98
N LEU A 226 11.50 -0.10 -1.79
CA LEU A 226 10.79 0.59 -2.87
C LEU A 226 11.45 1.90 -3.32
N VAL A 227 12.48 2.37 -2.60
CA VAL A 227 13.19 3.60 -2.95
C VAL A 227 13.97 3.39 -4.27
N PRO A 228 13.82 4.26 -5.28
CA PRO A 228 14.57 4.15 -6.51
C PRO A 228 16.07 4.31 -6.27
N ILE A 229 16.87 3.50 -6.98
CA ILE A 229 18.33 3.49 -6.90
C ILE A 229 18.89 3.78 -8.28
N LEU A 230 19.64 4.86 -8.42
CA LEU A 230 20.36 5.26 -9.62
C LEU A 230 21.85 4.95 -9.42
N LEU A 231 22.39 4.06 -10.26
CA LEU A 231 23.82 3.72 -10.24
C LEU A 231 24.60 4.66 -11.17
N ILE A 232 25.81 5.01 -10.78
CA ILE A 232 26.75 5.76 -11.61
C ILE A 232 28.03 4.93 -11.75
N GLY A 233 28.46 4.65 -12.98
CA GLY A 233 29.66 3.86 -13.22
C GLY A 233 30.45 4.38 -14.40
N ASP A 234 31.63 3.81 -14.62
CA ASP A 234 32.48 4.08 -15.79
C ASP A 234 32.11 3.14 -16.96
N PRO A 235 32.49 3.46 -18.22
CA PRO A 235 32.13 2.66 -19.39
C PRO A 235 32.59 1.19 -19.34
N ASP A 236 33.68 0.90 -18.69
CA ASP A 236 34.22 -0.44 -18.46
C ASP A 236 33.43 -1.24 -17.39
N GLU A 237 32.58 -0.59 -16.59
CA GLU A 237 31.77 -1.23 -15.59
C GLU A 237 30.36 -1.63 -16.07
N MET A 238 30.07 -1.53 -17.37
CA MET A 238 28.76 -1.87 -17.93
C MET A 238 28.21 -3.23 -17.49
N PRO A 239 29.00 -4.33 -17.41
CA PRO A 239 28.49 -5.61 -16.93
C PRO A 239 28.07 -5.56 -15.45
N ARG A 240 28.75 -4.77 -14.61
CA ARG A 240 28.40 -4.57 -13.20
C ARG A 240 27.16 -3.69 -13.04
N LEU A 241 27.03 -2.63 -13.85
CA LEU A 241 25.83 -1.78 -13.88
C LEU A 241 24.58 -2.59 -14.25
N ALA A 242 24.68 -3.44 -15.27
CA ALA A 242 23.60 -4.33 -15.67
C ALA A 242 23.21 -5.31 -14.52
N LYS A 243 24.24 -5.91 -13.86
CA LYS A 243 23.99 -6.75 -12.68
C LYS A 243 23.33 -5.96 -11.54
N GLY A 244 23.63 -4.67 -11.38
CA GLY A 244 22.96 -3.78 -10.44
C GLY A 244 21.48 -3.65 -10.72
N LEU A 245 21.07 -3.52 -12.00
CA LEU A 245 19.65 -3.53 -12.39
C LEU A 245 18.98 -4.87 -12.08
N ASP A 246 19.65 -5.99 -12.30
CA ASP A 246 19.12 -7.32 -11.93
C ASP A 246 18.94 -7.47 -10.42
N LEU A 247 19.81 -6.87 -9.62
CA LEU A 247 19.70 -6.83 -8.15
C LEU A 247 18.64 -5.85 -7.64
N GLY A 248 18.09 -5.03 -8.53
CA GLY A 248 16.97 -4.14 -8.20
C GLY A 248 17.28 -2.65 -8.26
N ALA A 249 18.44 -2.20 -8.72
CA ALA A 249 18.62 -0.80 -9.09
C ALA A 249 17.59 -0.43 -10.16
N THR A 250 17.11 0.82 -10.12
CA THR A 250 16.06 1.27 -11.04
C THR A 250 16.61 1.81 -12.34
N ASP A 251 17.81 2.39 -12.29
CA ASP A 251 18.45 2.98 -13.48
C ASP A 251 19.96 3.13 -13.26
N TYR A 252 20.69 3.50 -14.32
CA TYR A 252 22.12 3.80 -14.25
C TYR A 252 22.53 4.94 -15.19
N LEU A 253 23.66 5.55 -14.86
CA LEU A 253 24.36 6.54 -15.69
C LEU A 253 25.82 6.13 -15.89
N VAL A 254 26.36 6.48 -17.06
CA VAL A 254 27.76 6.23 -17.39
C VAL A 254 28.53 7.56 -17.46
N ARG A 255 29.73 7.59 -16.90
CA ARG A 255 30.62 8.76 -17.00
C ARG A 255 31.17 8.92 -18.40
N PRO A 256 31.43 10.18 -18.87
CA PRO A 256 31.24 11.45 -18.16
C PRO A 256 29.75 11.81 -18.00
N LEU A 257 29.39 12.32 -16.81
CA LEU A 257 28.01 12.67 -16.51
C LEU A 257 27.58 13.95 -17.26
N ASP A 258 26.53 13.83 -18.05
CA ASP A 258 25.81 14.99 -18.56
C ASP A 258 24.86 15.54 -17.49
N ARG A 259 24.92 16.88 -17.28
CA ARG A 259 24.10 17.55 -16.28
C ARG A 259 22.60 17.33 -16.51
N ASN A 260 22.17 17.48 -17.77
CA ASN A 260 20.75 17.43 -18.11
C ASN A 260 20.23 15.98 -18.02
N GLU A 261 21.02 15.00 -18.43
CA GLU A 261 20.67 13.59 -18.30
C GLU A 261 20.53 13.19 -16.82
N LEU A 262 21.45 13.57 -15.96
CA LEU A 262 21.36 13.30 -14.51
C LEU A 262 20.11 13.92 -13.90
N LEU A 263 19.84 15.21 -14.19
CA LEU A 263 18.65 15.91 -13.69
C LEU A 263 17.36 15.25 -14.17
N ALA A 264 17.27 14.90 -15.45
CA ALA A 264 16.07 14.34 -16.04
C ALA A 264 15.78 12.93 -15.47
N ARG A 265 16.82 12.09 -15.34
CA ARG A 265 16.67 10.75 -14.73
C ARG A 265 16.30 10.85 -13.25
N ALA A 266 16.98 11.70 -12.49
CA ALA A 266 16.65 11.93 -11.08
C ALA A 266 15.20 12.40 -10.91
N ARG A 267 14.76 13.38 -11.72
CA ARG A 267 13.36 13.87 -11.71
C ARG A 267 12.36 12.76 -12.00
N THR A 268 12.63 11.94 -13.02
CA THR A 268 11.77 10.80 -13.38
C THR A 268 11.65 9.80 -12.23
N GLN A 269 12.76 9.45 -11.57
CA GLN A 269 12.75 8.50 -10.46
C GLN A 269 12.01 9.06 -9.23
N ILE A 270 12.24 10.33 -8.88
CA ILE A 270 11.54 11.01 -7.78
C ILE A 270 10.03 11.06 -8.06
N ARG A 271 9.63 11.46 -9.29
CA ARG A 271 8.21 11.51 -9.67
C ARG A 271 7.53 10.14 -9.57
N ARG A 272 8.21 9.09 -10.04
CA ARG A 272 7.72 7.71 -9.96
C ARG A 272 7.52 7.26 -8.51
N LYS A 273 8.51 7.51 -7.64
CA LYS A 273 8.43 7.16 -6.21
C LYS A 273 7.22 7.82 -5.55
N ARG A 274 7.02 9.11 -5.79
CA ARG A 274 5.89 9.85 -5.22
C ARG A 274 4.54 9.37 -5.70
N LEU A 275 4.43 9.08 -7.00
CA LEU A 275 3.20 8.50 -7.54
C LEU A 275 2.90 7.14 -6.88
N GLN A 276 3.93 6.32 -6.71
CA GLN A 276 3.80 5.02 -6.04
C GLN A 276 3.39 5.18 -4.58
N ASP A 277 4.01 6.10 -3.82
CA ASP A 277 3.66 6.38 -2.43
C ASP A 277 2.22 6.89 -2.30
N GLN A 278 1.82 7.77 -3.19
CA GLN A 278 0.45 8.30 -3.22
C GLN A 278 -0.59 7.21 -3.52
N LEU A 279 -0.31 6.32 -4.46
CA LEU A 279 -1.17 5.17 -4.74
C LEU A 279 -1.25 4.23 -3.53
N GLN A 280 -0.11 3.97 -2.88
CA GLN A 280 -0.07 3.14 -1.68
C GLN A 280 -0.86 3.76 -0.53
N GLU A 281 -0.69 5.05 -0.29
CA GLU A 281 -1.41 5.79 0.75
C GLU A 281 -2.92 5.79 0.49
N ASN A 282 -3.34 6.06 -0.76
CA ASN A 282 -4.75 6.02 -1.16
C ASN A 282 -5.35 4.63 -0.99
N TYR A 283 -4.61 3.57 -1.35
CA TYR A 283 -5.03 2.19 -1.11
C TYR A 283 -5.23 1.89 0.37
N GLN A 284 -4.28 2.28 1.23
CA GLN A 284 -4.39 2.10 2.67
C GLN A 284 -5.57 2.88 3.26
N LYS A 285 -5.78 4.13 2.81
CA LYS A 285 -6.95 4.94 3.20
C LYS A 285 -8.26 4.28 2.77
N SER A 286 -8.33 3.79 1.53
CA SER A 286 -9.50 3.10 1.00
C SER A 286 -9.81 1.81 1.77
N LEU A 287 -8.78 1.03 2.10
CA LEU A 287 -8.92 -0.15 2.96
C LEU A 287 -9.44 0.22 4.35
N ALA A 288 -8.86 1.22 4.98
CA ALA A 288 -9.31 1.68 6.30
C ALA A 288 -10.78 2.10 6.25
N LEU A 289 -11.19 2.91 5.27
CA LEU A 289 -12.59 3.31 5.07
C LEU A 289 -13.53 2.13 4.78
N ALA A 290 -13.06 1.12 4.07
CA ALA A 290 -13.85 -0.06 3.76
C ALA A 290 -14.03 -1.01 4.97
N LEU A 291 -13.06 -1.05 5.89
CA LEU A 291 -13.01 -2.02 6.99
C LEU A 291 -13.32 -1.44 8.35
N THR A 292 -13.19 -0.13 8.54
CA THR A 292 -13.38 0.52 9.84
C THR A 292 -14.55 1.50 9.87
N ASP A 293 -15.03 1.80 11.05
CA ASP A 293 -15.99 2.87 11.34
C ASP A 293 -15.25 4.20 11.44
N SER A 294 -15.65 5.19 10.65
CA SER A 294 -14.95 6.48 10.52
C SER A 294 -14.96 7.33 11.79
N LEU A 295 -15.92 7.10 12.71
CA LEU A 295 -16.00 7.85 13.95
C LEU A 295 -15.12 7.29 15.04
N THR A 296 -15.14 5.95 15.21
CA THR A 296 -14.51 5.26 16.34
C THR A 296 -13.17 4.61 15.99
N GLY A 297 -12.89 4.40 14.70
CA GLY A 297 -11.71 3.66 14.23
C GLY A 297 -11.78 2.14 14.44
N LEU A 298 -12.83 1.64 15.07
CA LEU A 298 -13.08 0.20 15.22
C LEU A 298 -13.43 -0.44 13.88
N TYR A 299 -13.37 -1.75 13.80
CA TYR A 299 -13.90 -2.43 12.62
C TYR A 299 -15.39 -2.14 12.43
N ASN A 300 -15.82 -2.06 11.17
CA ASN A 300 -17.22 -1.86 10.83
C ASN A 300 -17.97 -3.19 10.75
N ARG A 301 -19.30 -3.12 10.63
CA ARG A 301 -20.18 -4.29 10.52
C ARG A 301 -19.81 -5.21 9.36
N ARG A 302 -19.34 -4.67 8.21
CA ARG A 302 -18.97 -5.46 7.04
C ARG A 302 -17.76 -6.35 7.34
N TYR A 303 -16.73 -5.79 7.95
CA TYR A 303 -15.55 -6.56 8.35
C TYR A 303 -15.88 -7.62 9.39
N LEU A 304 -16.72 -7.27 10.40
CA LEU A 304 -17.20 -8.21 11.38
C LEU A 304 -17.88 -9.44 10.75
N SER A 305 -18.77 -9.24 9.77
CA SER A 305 -19.45 -10.34 9.08
C SER A 305 -18.45 -11.26 8.36
N ALA A 306 -17.56 -10.70 7.56
CA ALA A 306 -16.54 -11.46 6.85
C ALA A 306 -15.58 -12.21 7.81
N HIS A 307 -15.21 -11.58 8.92
CA HIS A 307 -14.35 -12.21 9.93
C HIS A 307 -15.04 -13.39 10.63
N LEU A 308 -16.31 -13.24 11.00
CA LEU A 308 -17.10 -14.34 11.57
C LEU A 308 -17.24 -15.50 10.59
N GLU A 309 -17.56 -15.25 9.32
CA GLU A 309 -17.59 -16.28 8.27
C GLU A 309 -16.26 -17.06 8.20
N GLY A 310 -15.12 -16.35 8.25
CA GLY A 310 -13.81 -16.96 8.26
C GLY A 310 -13.54 -17.82 9.50
N LEU A 311 -13.94 -17.37 10.69
CA LEU A 311 -13.81 -18.14 11.92
C LEU A 311 -14.68 -19.40 11.89
N PHE A 312 -15.91 -19.29 11.39
CA PHE A 312 -16.82 -20.44 11.30
C PHE A 312 -16.38 -21.48 10.28
N ALA A 313 -15.78 -21.07 9.17
CA ALA A 313 -15.20 -21.98 8.18
C ALA A 313 -14.00 -22.80 8.71
N GLY A 314 -13.34 -22.32 9.77
CA GLY A 314 -12.20 -23.00 10.41
C GLY A 314 -12.56 -23.85 11.64
N ILE A 315 -13.84 -23.93 12.05
CA ILE A 315 -14.25 -24.73 13.20
C ILE A 315 -14.25 -26.22 12.81
N GLY A 316 -13.34 -27.01 13.38
CA GLY A 316 -13.29 -28.47 13.22
C GLY A 316 -14.13 -29.21 14.25
N GLU A 317 -14.36 -30.53 14.05
CA GLU A 317 -15.25 -31.41 14.85
C GLU A 317 -15.08 -31.33 16.40
N ASN A 318 -13.93 -30.86 16.89
CA ASN A 318 -13.63 -30.71 18.32
C ASN A 318 -13.09 -29.34 18.70
N ALA A 319 -13.20 -28.35 17.81
CA ALA A 319 -12.66 -27.02 18.08
C ALA A 319 -13.67 -26.15 18.84
N GLN A 320 -13.19 -25.39 19.80
CA GLN A 320 -13.98 -24.41 20.51
C GLN A 320 -14.23 -23.22 19.59
N GLY A 321 -15.49 -22.96 19.25
CA GLY A 321 -15.87 -21.82 18.43
C GLY A 321 -15.77 -20.49 19.19
N PRO A 322 -15.97 -19.36 18.48
CA PRO A 322 -15.89 -18.04 19.07
C PRO A 322 -17.04 -17.76 20.07
N ALA A 323 -16.73 -16.97 21.09
CA ALA A 323 -17.72 -16.29 21.91
C ALA A 323 -17.93 -14.87 21.39
N LEU A 324 -19.15 -14.34 21.54
CA LEU A 324 -19.53 -13.01 21.09
C LEU A 324 -20.14 -12.22 22.24
N VAL A 325 -19.68 -10.99 22.42
CA VAL A 325 -20.25 -10.01 23.35
C VAL A 325 -20.81 -8.86 22.52
N LEU A 326 -22.13 -8.75 22.47
CA LEU A 326 -22.83 -7.60 21.88
C LEU A 326 -23.25 -6.65 23.00
N PHE A 327 -22.93 -5.38 22.88
CA PHE A 327 -23.32 -4.39 23.90
C PHE A 327 -23.76 -3.07 23.28
N ASP A 328 -24.52 -2.33 24.06
CA ASP A 328 -25.14 -1.06 23.66
C ASP A 328 -25.02 -0.05 24.80
N ILE A 329 -24.83 1.23 24.49
CA ILE A 329 -24.72 2.31 25.46
C ILE A 329 -26.11 2.67 25.99
N ASP A 330 -26.30 2.48 27.28
CA ASP A 330 -27.57 2.74 27.92
C ASP A 330 -27.96 4.21 27.82
N TRP A 331 -29.19 4.45 27.36
CA TRP A 331 -29.76 5.79 27.24
C TRP A 331 -28.98 6.74 26.31
N PHE A 332 -28.27 6.24 25.30
CA PHE A 332 -27.44 7.06 24.42
C PHE A 332 -28.25 8.16 23.71
N LYS A 333 -29.49 7.87 23.30
CA LYS A 333 -30.38 8.90 22.75
C LYS A 333 -30.55 10.08 23.72
N LYS A 334 -30.73 9.83 25.04
CA LYS A 334 -30.81 10.88 26.04
C LYS A 334 -29.52 11.71 26.15
N VAL A 335 -28.35 11.08 25.98
CA VAL A 335 -27.08 11.78 25.92
C VAL A 335 -27.07 12.75 24.72
N ASN A 336 -27.49 12.31 23.55
CA ASN A 336 -27.58 13.16 22.36
C ASN A 336 -28.59 14.30 22.53
N ASP A 337 -29.76 13.99 23.02
CA ASP A 337 -30.85 14.97 23.24
C ASP A 337 -30.47 16.04 24.28
N THR A 338 -29.68 15.68 25.31
CA THR A 338 -29.30 16.58 26.41
C THR A 338 -28.02 17.36 26.10
N HIS A 339 -27.00 16.71 25.49
CA HIS A 339 -25.65 17.26 25.34
C HIS A 339 -25.25 17.55 23.89
N GLY A 340 -26.12 17.17 22.93
CA GLY A 340 -25.88 17.32 21.49
C GLY A 340 -25.06 16.20 20.89
N HIS A 341 -25.14 16.04 19.56
CA HIS A 341 -24.47 14.95 18.83
C HIS A 341 -22.94 14.96 18.99
N ALA A 342 -22.30 16.12 19.06
CA ALA A 342 -20.85 16.20 19.27
C ALA A 342 -20.40 15.57 20.61
N ALA A 343 -21.23 15.67 21.67
CA ALA A 343 -20.98 15.01 22.94
C ALA A 343 -21.21 13.48 22.81
N GLY A 344 -22.25 13.07 22.08
CA GLY A 344 -22.47 11.64 21.76
C GLY A 344 -21.30 11.04 20.97
N ASP A 345 -20.77 11.75 19.99
CA ASP A 345 -19.60 11.31 19.24
C ASP A 345 -18.35 11.13 20.12
N ALA A 346 -18.15 12.06 21.08
CA ALA A 346 -17.06 11.94 22.07
C ALA A 346 -17.27 10.71 22.98
N VAL A 347 -18.51 10.44 23.39
CA VAL A 347 -18.85 9.25 24.17
C VAL A 347 -18.56 7.98 23.38
N LEU A 348 -18.96 7.90 22.11
CA LEU A 348 -18.69 6.73 21.26
C LEU A 348 -17.20 6.48 21.08
N LYS A 349 -16.40 7.53 20.86
CA LYS A 349 -14.93 7.43 20.74
C LYS A 349 -14.28 6.93 22.03
N GLU A 350 -14.71 7.46 23.17
CA GLU A 350 -14.14 7.08 24.46
C GLU A 350 -14.53 5.65 24.85
N VAL A 351 -15.77 5.22 24.57
CA VAL A 351 -16.19 3.81 24.75
C VAL A 351 -15.33 2.89 23.88
N ALA A 352 -15.16 3.20 22.62
CA ALA A 352 -14.28 2.44 21.71
C ALA A 352 -12.87 2.31 22.26
N ASN A 353 -12.30 3.43 22.74
CA ASN A 353 -10.95 3.46 23.32
C ASN A 353 -10.84 2.61 24.58
N ARG A 354 -11.79 2.70 25.50
CA ARG A 354 -11.82 1.87 26.72
C ARG A 354 -11.91 0.38 26.39
N VAL A 355 -12.75 0.01 25.44
CA VAL A 355 -12.90 -1.38 25.01
C VAL A 355 -11.60 -1.92 24.44
N LEU A 356 -10.94 -1.20 23.50
CA LEU A 356 -9.70 -1.62 22.88
C LEU A 356 -8.56 -1.87 23.90
N HIS A 357 -8.49 -1.08 24.97
CA HIS A 357 -7.48 -1.24 26.02
C HIS A 357 -7.75 -2.42 26.97
N HIS A 358 -8.94 -3.02 26.90
CA HIS A 358 -9.37 -4.08 27.81
C HIS A 358 -9.69 -5.41 27.13
N VAL A 359 -9.36 -5.55 25.84
CA VAL A 359 -9.40 -6.79 25.08
C VAL A 359 -8.00 -7.20 24.65
N ARG A 360 -7.82 -8.43 24.19
CA ARG A 360 -6.52 -8.94 23.73
C ARG A 360 -6.29 -8.54 22.28
N GLY A 361 -5.03 -8.51 21.83
CA GLY A 361 -4.68 -8.12 20.47
C GLY A 361 -5.25 -8.99 19.33
N PHE A 362 -5.70 -10.21 19.67
CA PHE A 362 -6.36 -11.10 18.72
C PHE A 362 -7.90 -11.14 18.85
N ASP A 363 -8.46 -10.43 19.86
CA ASP A 363 -9.90 -10.21 19.95
C ASP A 363 -10.32 -9.14 18.93
N LEU A 364 -11.45 -9.32 18.26
CA LEU A 364 -11.95 -8.33 17.33
C LEU A 364 -12.99 -7.44 17.99
N VAL A 365 -12.85 -6.13 17.82
CA VAL A 365 -13.83 -5.14 18.27
C VAL A 365 -14.40 -4.41 17.07
N ALA A 366 -15.73 -4.40 16.94
CA ALA A 366 -16.42 -3.74 15.86
C ALA A 366 -17.55 -2.83 16.39
N ARG A 367 -17.80 -1.72 15.68
CA ARG A 367 -19.04 -0.97 15.83
C ARG A 367 -20.08 -1.57 14.89
N TYR A 368 -21.14 -2.13 15.47
CA TYR A 368 -22.17 -2.84 14.72
C TYR A 368 -23.17 -1.87 14.06
N GLY A 369 -23.49 -0.77 14.75
CA GLY A 369 -24.31 0.33 14.24
C GLY A 369 -24.72 1.27 15.35
N GLY A 370 -24.92 2.56 15.07
CA GLY A 370 -25.37 3.54 16.06
C GLY A 370 -24.53 3.53 17.34
N GLU A 371 -25.12 3.00 18.42
CA GLU A 371 -24.55 2.89 19.76
C GLU A 371 -24.19 1.45 20.15
N GLU A 372 -24.24 0.51 19.17
CA GLU A 372 -24.00 -0.91 19.36
C GLU A 372 -22.58 -1.33 18.96
N PHE A 373 -21.96 -2.15 19.79
CA PHE A 373 -20.61 -2.67 19.61
C PHE A 373 -20.60 -4.19 19.79
N VAL A 374 -19.70 -4.84 19.07
CA VAL A 374 -19.48 -6.29 19.13
C VAL A 374 -18.02 -6.57 19.44
N VAL A 375 -17.80 -7.48 20.39
CA VAL A 375 -16.49 -8.07 20.64
C VAL A 375 -16.57 -9.56 20.31
N VAL A 376 -15.69 -10.01 19.41
CA VAL A 376 -15.53 -11.42 19.08
C VAL A 376 -14.30 -11.93 19.80
N LEU A 377 -14.47 -13.03 20.52
CA LEU A 377 -13.44 -13.68 21.33
C LEU A 377 -13.18 -15.07 20.72
N PRO A 378 -12.17 -15.23 19.83
CA PRO A 378 -11.86 -16.51 19.21
C PRO A 378 -11.47 -17.55 20.26
N GLU A 379 -11.88 -18.82 20.04
CA GLU A 379 -11.51 -19.97 20.87
C GLU A 379 -11.63 -19.73 22.38
N THR A 380 -12.64 -18.94 22.81
CA THR A 380 -12.75 -18.50 24.19
C THR A 380 -13.92 -19.19 24.90
N PRO A 381 -13.67 -19.89 26.03
CA PRO A 381 -14.74 -20.53 26.81
C PRO A 381 -15.66 -19.49 27.46
N LEU A 382 -16.90 -19.90 27.72
CA LEU A 382 -17.96 -19.01 28.24
C LEU A 382 -17.54 -18.27 29.52
N ASN A 383 -16.92 -18.98 30.47
CA ASN A 383 -16.44 -18.38 31.73
C ASN A 383 -15.46 -17.21 31.50
N VAL A 384 -14.56 -17.34 30.54
CA VAL A 384 -13.60 -16.28 30.18
C VAL A 384 -14.31 -15.15 29.44
N ALA A 385 -15.22 -15.45 28.53
CA ALA A 385 -16.03 -14.44 27.85
C ALA A 385 -16.85 -13.58 28.85
N LEU A 386 -17.37 -14.19 29.90
CA LEU A 386 -18.10 -13.50 30.98
C LEU A 386 -17.19 -12.57 31.80
N VAL A 387 -15.97 -13.01 32.09
CA VAL A 387 -14.96 -12.16 32.76
C VAL A 387 -14.63 -10.94 31.88
N VAL A 388 -14.48 -11.13 30.58
CA VAL A 388 -14.25 -10.02 29.64
C VAL A 388 -15.47 -9.10 29.63
N ALA A 389 -16.68 -9.62 29.48
CA ALA A 389 -17.91 -8.83 29.46
C ALA A 389 -18.09 -8.00 30.75
N GLU A 390 -17.86 -8.58 31.93
CA GLU A 390 -17.96 -7.86 33.20
C GLU A 390 -16.87 -6.79 33.34
N ARG A 391 -15.66 -7.07 32.90
CA ARG A 391 -14.58 -6.08 32.85
C ARG A 391 -14.97 -4.89 31.96
N LEU A 392 -15.51 -5.13 30.77
CA LEU A 392 -15.96 -4.07 29.87
C LEU A 392 -17.08 -3.23 30.49
N ARG A 393 -18.11 -3.89 31.07
CA ARG A 393 -19.20 -3.21 31.78
C ARG A 393 -18.69 -2.28 32.88
N SER A 394 -17.80 -2.81 33.73
CA SER A 394 -17.24 -2.08 34.87
C SER A 394 -16.38 -0.90 34.42
N VAL A 395 -15.46 -1.09 33.50
CA VAL A 395 -14.55 -0.03 33.01
C VAL A 395 -15.30 1.11 32.33
N ILE A 396 -16.37 0.80 31.58
CA ILE A 396 -17.18 1.83 30.95
C ILE A 396 -17.98 2.61 32.01
N ALA A 397 -18.51 1.93 33.01
CA ALA A 397 -19.32 2.55 34.08
C ALA A 397 -18.50 3.25 35.17
N GLU A 398 -17.19 2.91 35.34
CA GLU A 398 -16.38 3.40 36.46
C GLU A 398 -16.08 4.89 36.38
N LYS A 399 -15.69 5.38 35.21
CA LYS A 399 -15.26 6.76 35.05
C LYS A 399 -16.15 7.55 34.11
N PRO A 400 -16.67 8.71 34.55
CA PRO A 400 -17.37 9.62 33.66
C PRO A 400 -16.53 10.00 32.43
N ILE A 401 -17.18 10.30 31.32
CA ILE A 401 -16.54 10.68 30.07
C ILE A 401 -16.46 12.20 29.96
N GLU A 402 -15.26 12.73 29.78
CA GLU A 402 -15.03 14.14 29.51
C GLU A 402 -15.38 14.48 28.06
N VAL A 403 -16.34 15.39 27.87
CA VAL A 403 -16.84 15.77 26.53
C VAL A 403 -16.36 17.14 26.08
N GLY A 404 -15.27 17.66 26.68
CA GLY A 404 -14.61 18.92 26.33
C GLY A 404 -15.41 20.19 26.72
N ASN A 405 -14.80 21.37 26.48
CA ASN A 405 -15.41 22.70 26.56
C ASN A 405 -16.20 23.04 27.84
N GLN A 406 -15.63 22.81 29.04
CA GLN A 406 -16.24 23.17 30.34
C GLN A 406 -17.61 22.53 30.62
N ARG A 407 -17.96 21.46 29.90
CA ARG A 407 -19.18 20.68 30.18
C ARG A 407 -18.92 19.67 31.30
N PRO A 408 -19.92 19.38 32.15
CA PRO A 408 -19.77 18.35 33.16
C PRO A 408 -19.52 16.97 32.48
N PRO A 409 -18.65 16.12 33.06
CA PRO A 409 -18.44 14.77 32.57
C PRO A 409 -19.74 13.97 32.54
N ILE A 410 -19.90 13.12 31.52
CA ILE A 410 -21.11 12.32 31.31
C ILE A 410 -20.91 10.91 31.89
N GLN A 411 -21.77 10.51 32.81
CA GLN A 411 -21.80 9.13 33.30
C GLN A 411 -22.65 8.27 32.38
N ILE A 412 -22.07 7.17 31.92
CA ILE A 412 -22.75 6.19 31.06
C ILE A 412 -22.62 4.77 31.63
N THR A 413 -23.51 3.90 31.22
CA THR A 413 -23.42 2.45 31.44
C THR A 413 -23.68 1.72 30.12
N VAL A 414 -23.44 0.43 30.11
CA VAL A 414 -23.71 -0.44 28.97
C VAL A 414 -24.47 -1.69 29.41
N SER A 415 -25.36 -2.15 28.56
CA SER A 415 -26.00 -3.46 28.67
C SER A 415 -25.33 -4.44 27.74
N LEU A 416 -25.10 -5.66 28.16
CA LEU A 416 -24.33 -6.66 27.38
C LEU A 416 -25.13 -7.96 27.23
N GLY A 417 -25.09 -8.50 26.01
CA GLY A 417 -25.55 -9.84 25.67
C GLY A 417 -24.37 -10.71 25.27
N VAL A 418 -24.21 -11.87 25.89
CA VAL A 418 -23.13 -12.83 25.60
C VAL A 418 -23.71 -14.09 25.00
N ALA A 419 -23.12 -14.57 23.91
CA ALA A 419 -23.44 -15.85 23.30
C ALA A 419 -22.14 -16.58 22.92
N MET A 420 -22.17 -17.90 23.04
CA MET A 420 -21.08 -18.78 22.61
C MET A 420 -21.56 -19.70 21.50
N THR A 421 -20.68 -20.03 20.56
CA THR A 421 -20.96 -20.95 19.46
C THR A 421 -21.33 -22.35 20.00
N ARG A 422 -22.36 -22.96 19.39
CA ARG A 422 -22.90 -24.28 19.79
C ARG A 422 -22.32 -25.46 19.03
N GLY A 423 -21.32 -25.23 18.18
CA GLY A 423 -20.68 -26.24 17.31
C GLY A 423 -20.86 -25.95 15.83
N GLU A 424 -20.49 -26.91 14.99
CA GLU A 424 -20.31 -26.78 13.53
C GLU A 424 -21.54 -26.38 12.72
N GLN A 425 -22.74 -26.68 13.23
CA GLN A 425 -23.99 -26.38 12.50
C GLN A 425 -24.54 -24.96 12.77
N GLU A 426 -23.92 -24.22 13.65
CA GLU A 426 -24.34 -22.85 13.90
C GLU A 426 -23.79 -21.88 12.84
N THR A 427 -24.58 -20.87 12.50
CA THR A 427 -24.16 -19.81 11.59
C THR A 427 -23.78 -18.52 12.33
N PRO A 428 -22.93 -17.67 11.75
CA PRO A 428 -22.62 -16.34 12.30
C PRO A 428 -23.85 -15.52 12.66
N GLU A 429 -24.90 -15.57 11.82
CA GLU A 429 -26.15 -14.84 12.04
C GLU A 429 -26.93 -15.40 13.23
N SER A 430 -26.89 -16.73 13.42
CA SER A 430 -27.54 -17.37 14.57
C SER A 430 -26.88 -16.95 15.88
N LEU A 431 -25.54 -16.93 15.92
CA LEU A 431 -24.77 -16.48 17.08
C LEU A 431 -25.05 -15.00 17.40
N LEU A 432 -25.01 -14.12 16.40
CA LEU A 432 -25.35 -12.71 16.56
C LEU A 432 -26.78 -12.51 17.08
N ARG A 433 -27.74 -13.22 16.53
CA ARG A 433 -29.15 -13.16 16.97
C ARG A 433 -29.32 -13.55 18.44
N ARG A 434 -28.60 -14.60 18.90
CA ARG A 434 -28.67 -15.01 20.32
C ARG A 434 -28.04 -13.97 21.24
N ALA A 435 -26.92 -13.38 20.84
CA ALA A 435 -26.32 -12.28 21.59
C ALA A 435 -27.25 -11.05 21.65
N ASP A 436 -27.95 -10.73 20.57
CA ASP A 436 -28.92 -9.64 20.51
C ASP A 436 -30.14 -9.91 21.44
N GLN A 437 -30.68 -11.12 21.46
CA GLN A 437 -31.72 -11.52 22.37
C GLN A 437 -31.29 -11.38 23.84
N ALA A 438 -30.05 -11.75 24.16
CA ALA A 438 -29.48 -11.58 25.49
C ALA A 438 -29.29 -10.09 25.83
N LEU A 439 -28.84 -9.26 24.91
CA LEU A 439 -28.73 -7.81 25.08
C LEU A 439 -30.09 -7.16 25.33
N TYR A 440 -31.09 -7.55 24.55
CA TYR A 440 -32.46 -7.08 24.76
C TYR A 440 -33.01 -7.43 26.16
N ALA A 441 -32.73 -8.65 26.63
CA ALA A 441 -33.07 -9.06 27.98
C ALA A 441 -32.31 -8.26 29.04
N ALA A 442 -31.06 -7.89 28.82
CA ALA A 442 -30.29 -7.03 29.71
C ALA A 442 -30.90 -5.62 29.81
N LYS A 443 -31.31 -5.03 28.69
CA LYS A 443 -32.01 -3.74 28.66
C LYS A 443 -33.32 -3.76 29.43
N ASN A 444 -34.09 -4.85 29.32
CA ASN A 444 -35.36 -5.01 30.04
C ASN A 444 -35.19 -5.33 31.53
N ALA A 445 -34.06 -5.88 31.93
CA ALA A 445 -33.78 -6.22 33.34
C ALA A 445 -33.27 -5.01 34.18
N GLY A 446 -33.31 -3.81 33.63
CA GLY A 446 -32.89 -2.59 34.33
C GLY A 446 -31.61 -1.97 33.81
N ARG A 447 -31.03 -2.49 32.72
CA ARG A 447 -29.77 -2.03 32.10
C ARG A 447 -28.54 -2.24 33.00
N ASN A 448 -27.38 -1.77 32.55
CA ASN A 448 -26.08 -1.90 33.23
C ASN A 448 -25.83 -3.32 33.76
N CYS A 449 -26.15 -4.33 32.98
CA CYS A 449 -26.04 -5.73 33.38
C CYS A 449 -25.70 -6.63 32.17
N ILE A 450 -25.34 -7.88 32.46
CA ILE A 450 -25.03 -8.90 31.47
C ILE A 450 -26.16 -9.95 31.48
N ARG A 451 -26.52 -10.41 30.28
CA ARG A 451 -27.36 -11.60 30.06
C ARG A 451 -26.62 -12.55 29.10
N VAL A 452 -26.86 -13.83 29.28
CA VAL A 452 -26.18 -14.89 28.55
C VAL A 452 -27.20 -15.76 27.85
N ALA A 453 -26.96 -16.01 26.58
CA ALA A 453 -27.74 -16.97 25.80
C ALA A 453 -27.19 -18.37 26.00
N GLU A 454 -27.70 -19.09 26.98
CA GLU A 454 -27.40 -20.49 27.27
C GLU A 454 -28.45 -21.41 26.65
N GLY A 455 -28.07 -22.11 25.60
CA GLY A 455 -29.03 -22.85 24.81
C GLY A 455 -30.07 -21.90 24.20
N ASP A 456 -31.35 -22.24 24.35
CA ASP A 456 -32.51 -21.42 23.92
C ASP A 456 -33.06 -20.53 25.04
N THR A 457 -32.37 -20.51 26.19
CA THR A 457 -32.76 -19.73 27.36
C THR A 457 -31.78 -18.55 27.55
N ILE A 458 -32.30 -17.48 28.16
CA ILE A 458 -31.47 -16.34 28.51
C ILE A 458 -31.41 -16.26 30.04
N VAL A 459 -30.20 -16.31 30.57
CA VAL A 459 -29.95 -16.37 31.99
C VAL A 459 -29.12 -15.16 32.48
N PRO A 460 -29.36 -14.70 33.73
CA PRO A 460 -28.44 -13.72 34.33
C PRO A 460 -27.09 -14.37 34.68
N ILE A 461 -26.03 -13.58 34.68
CA ILE A 461 -24.68 -14.06 34.97
C ILE A 461 -24.54 -14.77 36.33
N GLU A 462 -25.32 -14.35 37.31
CA GLU A 462 -25.35 -14.85 38.70
C GLU A 462 -25.79 -16.31 38.80
N LEU A 463 -26.53 -16.83 37.81
CA LEU A 463 -26.99 -18.21 37.76
C LEU A 463 -26.01 -19.18 37.09
N ILE A 464 -24.88 -18.69 36.58
CA ILE A 464 -23.84 -19.54 35.98
C ILE A 464 -22.95 -20.09 37.11
N PRO A 465 -22.76 -21.42 37.23
CA PRO A 465 -22.00 -22.01 38.32
C PRO A 465 -20.59 -21.43 38.46
N GLN A 466 -20.21 -20.98 39.63
CA GLN A 466 -18.88 -20.37 39.95
C GLN A 466 -17.70 -21.32 39.76
N SER A 467 -17.91 -22.61 39.57
CA SER A 467 -16.84 -23.57 39.21
C SER A 467 -16.13 -23.23 37.89
N ALA A 468 -16.71 -22.34 37.08
CA ALA A 468 -16.11 -21.81 35.85
C ALA A 468 -15.21 -20.57 36.09
N HIS A 469 -15.21 -19.95 37.29
CA HIS A 469 -14.52 -18.66 37.51
C HIS A 469 -13.08 -18.73 38.02
N ILE A 470 -12.55 -19.90 38.44
CA ILE A 470 -11.34 -19.94 39.33
C ILE A 470 -10.04 -20.39 38.62
N GLN A 471 -9.99 -20.70 37.33
CA GLN A 471 -8.71 -21.15 36.69
C GLN A 471 -7.98 -20.13 35.81
N ALA A 472 -8.42 -18.88 35.72
CA ALA A 472 -7.83 -17.89 34.82
C ALA A 472 -7.01 -16.76 35.50
N ALA A 473 -6.66 -16.92 36.79
CA ALA A 473 -5.83 -15.97 37.53
C ALA A 473 -4.57 -16.64 38.10
N LYS A 474 -3.68 -17.11 37.24
CA LYS A 474 -2.26 -17.37 37.54
C LYS A 474 -1.42 -17.20 36.30
#